data_e4337174c13df7637984d79a0267d3de
#
_entry.id   e4337174c13df7637984d79a0267d3de
#
_cell.length_a   1.000
_cell.length_b   1.000
_cell.length_c   1.000
_cell.angle_alpha   90.00
_cell.angle_beta   90.00
_cell.angle_gamma   90.00
#
_symmetry.space_group_name_H-M   'P 1'
#
loop_
_entity.id
_entity.type
_entity.pdbx_description
1 polymer ?
#
loop_
_entity_poly.entity_id
_entity_poly.type
_entity_poly.pdbx_seq_one_letter_code
_entity_poly.pdbx_strand_id
1 'polypeptide(L)'
;ASFYHIPSLIFISLEVEHKGGSMLNEKYQALLDQYDISVSHTRRGRGCVLCFGENDVYALSQTSLSEERLGAVSEWTLAMHDHHFYKTDQYILNKDGYFLTFDRYYETFALRKTYLGTECDIHALKDIRSSAENLASFHNHCLAISFSSENLRKYTSISTYYEQKYLELKSIARYIRKRKKKGIFEYLFLEQTKAFWEQMERSIQILNETTPSRRGWCHGAYNHHNIIMTSSAP
;
A
#
# COMPACT_ATOMS: atom_id res chain seq x y z
N ALA A 1 -0.01 11.57 18.06
CA ALA A 1 -1.02 10.86 17.28
C ALA A 1 -0.54 9.43 17.07
N SER A 2 -1.14 8.47 17.77
CA SER A 2 -0.92 7.06 17.42
C SER A 2 -1.77 6.80 16.18
N PHE A 3 -1.16 6.86 15.01
CA PHE A 3 -1.78 6.42 13.79
C PHE A 3 -1.61 4.90 13.68
N TYR A 4 -2.70 4.19 13.49
CA TYR A 4 -2.62 2.81 13.08
C TYR A 4 -2.19 2.79 11.62
N HIS A 5 -0.95 2.41 11.38
CA HIS A 5 -0.43 2.23 10.04
C HIS A 5 -1.18 1.08 9.39
N ILE A 6 -2.02 1.36 8.41
CA ILE A 6 -2.48 0.36 7.47
C ILE A 6 -1.29 0.14 6.54
N PRO A 7 -0.61 -1.04 6.56
CA PRO A 7 0.45 -1.30 5.60
C PRO A 7 -0.17 -1.19 4.23
N SER A 8 0.23 -0.15 3.53
CA SER A 8 -0.03 0.12 2.13
C SER A 8 -1.35 -0.45 1.62
N LEU A 9 -2.42 0.32 1.68
CA LEU A 9 -3.33 0.34 0.54
C LEU A 9 -2.41 0.75 -0.62
N ILE A 10 -1.79 -0.24 -1.26
CA ILE A 10 -0.92 -0.01 -2.40
C ILE A 10 -1.85 0.35 -3.54
N PHE A 11 -2.13 1.63 -3.71
CA PHE A 11 -2.67 2.13 -4.96
C PHE A 11 -1.58 1.93 -5.98
N ILE A 12 -1.85 1.10 -6.95
CA ILE A 12 -0.89 0.78 -7.99
C ILE A 12 -1.11 1.75 -9.12
N SER A 13 -0.06 2.46 -9.46
CA SER A 13 -0.04 3.39 -10.55
C SER A 13 -0.04 2.70 -11.91
N LEU A 14 -0.70 3.35 -12.83
CA LEU A 14 -0.82 2.98 -14.23
C LEU A 14 0.02 3.92 -15.09
N GLU A 15 1.27 3.56 -15.39
CA GLU A 15 1.89 4.14 -16.57
C GLU A 15 1.22 3.55 -17.81
N VAL A 16 0.52 4.40 -18.55
CA VAL A 16 -0.10 4.05 -19.83
C VAL A 16 0.99 4.07 -20.91
N GLU A 17 1.75 3.00 -21.05
CA GLU A 17 2.39 2.75 -22.33
C GLU A 17 1.36 2.06 -23.24
N HIS A 18 0.87 2.81 -24.21
CA HIS A 18 0.12 2.26 -25.33
C HIS A 18 1.02 1.41 -26.20
N LYS A 19 1.10 0.11 -25.94
CA LYS A 19 1.53 -0.89 -26.94
C LYS A 19 0.96 -2.27 -26.63
N GLY A 20 0.07 -2.73 -27.54
CA GLY A 20 -0.21 -4.13 -27.81
C GLY A 20 -0.96 -4.89 -26.72
N GLY A 21 -2.18 -5.35 -27.04
CA GLY A 21 -2.89 -6.35 -26.26
C GLY A 21 -2.01 -7.60 -26.08
N SER A 22 -1.50 -7.81 -24.89
CA SER A 22 -0.78 -9.02 -24.52
C SER A 22 -1.82 -10.08 -24.22
N MET A 23 -1.70 -11.24 -24.88
CA MET A 23 -2.42 -12.46 -24.49
C MET A 23 -2.22 -12.68 -22.98
N LEU A 24 -3.25 -13.17 -22.30
CA LEU A 24 -3.17 -13.61 -20.91
C LEU A 24 -1.93 -14.52 -20.74
N ASN A 25 -1.03 -14.13 -19.86
CA ASN A 25 0.12 -14.97 -19.55
C ASN A 25 -0.39 -16.18 -18.75
N GLU A 26 -0.08 -17.40 -19.20
CA GLU A 26 -0.53 -18.66 -18.56
C GLU A 26 -0.32 -18.68 -17.05
N LYS A 27 0.75 -18.06 -16.56
CA LYS A 27 1.01 -17.93 -15.11
C LYS A 27 -0.13 -17.22 -14.37
N TYR A 28 -0.66 -16.14 -14.94
CA TYR A 28 -1.71 -15.34 -14.27
C TYR A 28 -3.10 -15.92 -14.53
N GLN A 29 -3.29 -16.66 -15.62
CA GLN A 29 -4.56 -17.33 -15.90
C GLN A 29 -4.93 -18.27 -14.75
N ALA A 30 -4.04 -19.16 -14.33
CA ALA A 30 -4.27 -20.09 -13.24
C ALA A 30 -4.61 -19.44 -11.90
N LEU A 31 -4.12 -18.20 -11.68
CA LEU A 31 -4.49 -17.41 -10.50
C LEU A 31 -5.88 -16.78 -10.68
N LEU A 32 -6.18 -16.23 -11.86
CA LEU A 32 -7.46 -15.58 -12.15
C LEU A 32 -8.61 -16.58 -12.19
N ASP A 33 -8.36 -17.83 -12.62
CA ASP A 33 -9.36 -18.91 -12.62
C ASP A 33 -9.88 -19.26 -11.21
N GLN A 34 -9.15 -18.87 -10.16
CA GLN A 34 -9.58 -19.03 -8.77
C GLN A 34 -10.62 -17.99 -8.34
N TYR A 35 -10.89 -16.96 -9.16
CA TYR A 35 -11.88 -15.92 -8.88
C TYR A 35 -13.11 -16.07 -9.79
N ASP A 36 -14.24 -15.56 -9.30
CA ASP A 36 -15.48 -15.51 -10.08
C ASP A 36 -15.58 -14.20 -10.86
N ILE A 37 -14.61 -13.99 -11.77
CA ILE A 37 -14.52 -12.82 -12.64
C ILE A 37 -14.23 -13.23 -14.07
N SER A 38 -14.67 -12.42 -15.03
CA SER A 38 -14.33 -12.56 -16.43
C SER A 38 -13.26 -11.51 -16.81
N VAL A 39 -12.14 -11.96 -17.33
CA VAL A 39 -11.01 -11.10 -17.74
C VAL A 39 -10.79 -11.26 -19.24
N SER A 40 -10.88 -10.16 -19.98
CA SER A 40 -10.67 -10.14 -21.43
C SER A 40 -9.20 -10.06 -21.81
N HIS A 41 -8.42 -9.28 -21.08
CA HIS A 41 -6.98 -9.11 -21.29
C HIS A 41 -6.29 -8.63 -20.02
N THR A 42 -4.96 -8.74 -20.02
CA THR A 42 -4.13 -8.25 -18.91
C THR A 42 -3.06 -7.29 -19.41
N ARG A 43 -2.63 -6.39 -18.52
CA ARG A 43 -1.52 -5.47 -18.76
C ARG A 43 -0.64 -5.39 -17.53
N ARG A 44 0.65 -5.22 -17.73
CA ARG A 44 1.58 -5.00 -16.62
C ARG A 44 1.36 -3.62 -16.01
N GLY A 45 1.19 -3.57 -14.69
CA GLY A 45 1.19 -2.35 -13.89
C GLY A 45 2.43 -2.28 -12.98
N ARG A 46 2.54 -1.24 -12.19
CA ARG A 46 3.59 -1.10 -11.18
C ARG A 46 3.31 -2.06 -10.02
N GLY A 47 4.12 -3.13 -9.88
CA GLY A 47 3.98 -4.13 -8.82
C GLY A 47 2.72 -5.00 -8.91
N CYS A 48 2.00 -4.99 -10.03
CA CYS A 48 0.81 -5.81 -10.25
C CYS A 48 0.61 -6.18 -11.71
N VAL A 49 -0.39 -7.01 -11.93
CA VAL A 49 -0.99 -7.24 -13.23
C VAL A 49 -2.40 -6.67 -13.22
N LEU A 50 -2.67 -5.76 -14.13
CA LEU A 50 -4.00 -5.23 -14.35
C LEU A 50 -4.80 -6.20 -15.20
N CYS A 51 -5.99 -6.51 -14.76
CA CYS A 51 -6.90 -7.44 -15.37
C CYS A 51 -8.16 -6.70 -15.76
N PHE A 52 -8.47 -6.67 -17.05
CA PHE A 52 -9.58 -5.92 -17.60
C PHE A 52 -10.78 -6.85 -17.80
N GLY A 53 -11.83 -6.61 -17.03
CA GLY A 53 -13.14 -7.21 -17.22
C GLY A 53 -14.00 -6.43 -18.20
N GLU A 54 -15.28 -6.75 -18.28
CA GLU A 54 -16.23 -6.07 -19.16
C GLU A 54 -16.46 -4.60 -18.71
N ASN A 55 -16.71 -4.38 -17.43
CA ASN A 55 -16.98 -3.05 -16.84
C ASN A 55 -16.03 -2.70 -15.70
N ASP A 56 -15.20 -3.63 -15.27
CA ASP A 56 -14.36 -3.49 -14.09
C ASP A 56 -12.89 -3.70 -14.42
N VAL A 57 -12.03 -3.11 -13.61
CA VAL A 57 -10.60 -3.33 -13.66
C VAL A 57 -10.13 -3.86 -12.32
N TYR A 58 -9.29 -4.87 -12.38
CA TYR A 58 -8.72 -5.50 -11.21
C TYR A 58 -7.19 -5.40 -11.24
N ALA A 59 -6.60 -5.40 -10.06
CA ALA A 59 -5.16 -5.47 -9.86
C ALA A 59 -4.80 -6.75 -9.10
N LEU A 60 -4.14 -7.69 -9.78
CA LEU A 60 -3.58 -8.89 -9.19
C LEU A 60 -2.14 -8.60 -8.75
N SER A 61 -1.84 -8.72 -7.48
CA SER A 61 -0.49 -8.44 -6.94
C SER A 61 -0.04 -9.51 -5.96
N GLN A 62 1.25 -9.78 -6.01
CA GLN A 62 1.90 -10.58 -4.97
C GLN A 62 1.84 -9.84 -3.64
N THR A 63 1.58 -10.54 -2.54
CA THR A 63 1.43 -9.95 -1.22
C THR A 63 2.09 -10.79 -0.14
N SER A 64 2.57 -10.13 0.90
CA SER A 64 3.03 -10.77 2.14
C SER A 64 2.05 -10.58 3.30
N LEU A 65 0.86 -10.01 3.03
CA LEU A 65 -0.17 -9.84 4.05
C LEU A 65 -0.83 -11.17 4.36
N SER A 66 -1.22 -11.37 5.62
CA SER A 66 -1.99 -12.54 6.00
C SER A 66 -3.46 -12.40 5.60
N GLU A 67 -4.17 -13.53 5.55
CA GLU A 67 -5.61 -13.58 5.28
C GLU A 67 -6.41 -12.70 6.25
N GLU A 68 -6.12 -12.79 7.56
CA GLU A 68 -6.79 -12.00 8.59
C GLU A 68 -6.55 -10.49 8.38
N ARG A 69 -5.36 -10.14 7.87
CA ARG A 69 -5.05 -8.75 7.59
C ARG A 69 -5.82 -8.23 6.39
N LEU A 70 -5.89 -9.00 5.32
CA LEU A 70 -6.66 -8.66 4.14
C LEU A 70 -8.15 -8.55 4.48
N GLY A 71 -8.68 -9.48 5.29
CA GLY A 71 -10.04 -9.43 5.81
C GLY A 71 -10.31 -8.14 6.58
N ALA A 72 -9.45 -7.78 7.52
CA ALA A 72 -9.61 -6.57 8.31
C ALA A 72 -9.54 -5.28 7.46
N VAL A 73 -8.67 -5.24 6.43
CA VAL A 73 -8.62 -4.11 5.47
C VAL A 73 -9.89 -4.06 4.63
N SER A 74 -10.39 -5.21 4.18
CA SER A 74 -11.63 -5.29 3.39
C SER A 74 -12.83 -4.81 4.20
N GLU A 75 -13.00 -5.28 5.44
CA GLU A 75 -14.06 -4.81 6.35
C GLU A 75 -13.99 -3.29 6.55
N TRP A 76 -12.77 -2.75 6.73
CA TRP A 76 -12.59 -1.33 6.91
C TRP A 76 -12.93 -0.53 5.64
N THR A 77 -12.54 -1.00 4.45
CA THR A 77 -12.89 -0.34 3.17
C THR A 77 -14.40 -0.38 2.91
N LEU A 78 -15.08 -1.47 3.28
CA LEU A 78 -16.55 -1.54 3.21
C LEU A 78 -17.18 -0.52 4.15
N ALA A 79 -16.72 -0.39 5.40
CA ALA A 79 -17.20 0.63 6.33
C ALA A 79 -16.98 2.06 5.78
N MET A 80 -15.88 2.33 5.07
CA MET A 80 -15.67 3.61 4.38
C MET A 80 -16.71 3.83 3.28
N HIS A 81 -17.06 2.79 2.51
CA HIS A 81 -18.09 2.87 1.47
C HIS A 81 -19.48 3.11 2.06
N ASP A 82 -19.83 2.47 3.18
CA ASP A 82 -21.09 2.71 3.90
C ASP A 82 -21.21 4.17 4.38
N HIS A 83 -20.06 4.81 4.62
CA HIS A 83 -19.96 6.23 4.92
C HIS A 83 -19.74 7.12 3.68
N HIS A 84 -20.06 6.63 2.49
CA HIS A 84 -19.99 7.35 1.21
C HIS A 84 -18.57 7.78 0.76
N PHE A 85 -17.54 7.10 1.24
CA PHE A 85 -16.19 7.27 0.74
C PHE A 85 -15.79 6.10 -0.16
N TYR A 86 -15.96 6.24 -1.46
CA TYR A 86 -15.77 5.17 -2.47
C TYR A 86 -14.37 5.15 -3.10
N LYS A 87 -13.48 6.06 -2.70
CA LYS A 87 -12.17 6.26 -3.34
C LYS A 87 -11.09 5.33 -2.78
N THR A 88 -11.43 4.06 -2.63
CA THR A 88 -10.51 3.01 -2.15
C THR A 88 -10.66 1.75 -2.99
N ASP A 89 -9.55 1.03 -3.21
CA ASP A 89 -9.57 -0.31 -3.78
C ASP A 89 -10.31 -1.28 -2.85
N GLN A 90 -10.90 -2.33 -3.44
CA GLN A 90 -11.58 -3.39 -2.68
C GLN A 90 -10.94 -4.73 -2.98
N TYR A 91 -10.57 -5.46 -1.94
CA TYR A 91 -10.14 -6.85 -2.09
C TYR A 91 -11.31 -7.75 -2.47
N ILE A 92 -11.05 -8.69 -3.38
CA ILE A 92 -12.02 -9.65 -3.92
C ILE A 92 -11.72 -11.03 -3.35
N LEU A 93 -12.75 -11.70 -2.84
CA LEU A 93 -12.65 -13.10 -2.41
C LEU A 93 -12.53 -14.02 -3.62
N ASN A 94 -11.73 -15.07 -3.48
CA ASN A 94 -11.70 -16.15 -4.45
C ASN A 94 -12.91 -17.08 -4.28
N LYS A 95 -13.06 -18.10 -5.14
CA LYS A 95 -14.18 -19.06 -5.14
C LYS A 95 -14.29 -19.87 -3.84
N ASP A 96 -13.18 -19.99 -3.10
CA ASP A 96 -13.13 -20.72 -1.83
C ASP A 96 -13.42 -19.80 -0.63
N GLY A 97 -13.69 -18.50 -0.85
CA GLY A 97 -13.99 -17.53 0.18
C GLY A 97 -12.78 -16.93 0.88
N TYR A 98 -11.59 -16.99 0.27
CA TYR A 98 -10.36 -16.41 0.79
C TYR A 98 -9.90 -15.21 -0.05
N PHE A 99 -9.20 -14.26 0.57
CA PHE A 99 -8.55 -13.15 -0.15
C PHE A 99 -7.24 -13.55 -0.80
N LEU A 100 -6.55 -14.55 -0.22
CA LEU A 100 -5.29 -15.05 -0.74
C LEU A 100 -5.52 -16.16 -1.78
N THR A 101 -4.75 -16.11 -2.86
CA THR A 101 -4.58 -17.18 -3.83
C THR A 101 -3.12 -17.57 -3.93
N PHE A 102 -2.85 -18.76 -4.39
CA PHE A 102 -1.51 -19.32 -4.48
C PHE A 102 -1.19 -19.71 -5.92
N ASP A 103 0.01 -19.36 -6.35
CA ASP A 103 0.52 -19.92 -7.60
C ASP A 103 1.11 -21.33 -7.38
N ARG A 104 1.59 -21.96 -8.45
CA ARG A 104 2.22 -23.29 -8.41
C ARG A 104 3.50 -23.38 -7.56
N TYR A 105 4.05 -22.24 -7.15
CA TYR A 105 5.24 -22.13 -6.30
C TYR A 105 4.88 -21.75 -4.86
N TYR A 106 3.60 -21.73 -4.51
CA TYR A 106 3.08 -21.31 -3.22
C TYR A 106 3.36 -19.83 -2.89
N GLU A 107 3.62 -19.01 -3.92
CA GLU A 107 3.65 -17.57 -3.73
C GLU A 107 2.23 -17.03 -3.57
N THR A 108 2.06 -16.10 -2.65
CA THR A 108 0.76 -15.53 -2.29
C THR A 108 0.42 -14.30 -3.12
N PHE A 109 -0.82 -14.28 -3.62
CA PHE A 109 -1.39 -13.19 -4.41
C PHE A 109 -2.74 -12.77 -3.83
N ALA A 110 -3.12 -11.51 -4.08
CA ALA A 110 -4.44 -10.99 -3.78
C ALA A 110 -4.95 -10.18 -4.98
N LEU A 111 -6.25 -10.27 -5.22
CA LEU A 111 -6.94 -9.51 -6.26
C LEU A 111 -7.70 -8.35 -5.64
N ARG A 112 -7.64 -7.18 -6.29
CA ARG A 112 -8.39 -5.99 -5.90
C ARG A 112 -9.14 -5.43 -7.08
N LYS A 113 -10.39 -5.02 -6.88
CA LYS A 113 -11.08 -4.10 -7.78
C LYS A 113 -10.45 -2.72 -7.63
N THR A 114 -10.10 -2.08 -8.73
CA THR A 114 -9.37 -0.82 -8.74
C THR A 114 -9.94 0.14 -9.81
N TYR A 115 -9.32 1.29 -9.97
CA TYR A 115 -9.77 2.34 -10.88
C TYR A 115 -8.78 2.54 -12.03
N LEU A 116 -9.33 2.90 -13.20
CA LEU A 116 -8.53 3.35 -14.33
C LEU A 116 -8.21 4.84 -14.18
N GLY A 117 -6.94 5.18 -14.39
CA GLY A 117 -6.49 6.56 -14.34
C GLY A 117 -4.99 6.66 -14.53
N THR A 118 -4.44 7.81 -14.25
CA THR A 118 -3.00 8.09 -14.25
C THR A 118 -2.50 8.30 -12.84
N GLU A 119 -1.22 8.05 -12.59
CA GLU A 119 -0.60 8.46 -11.33
C GLU A 119 -0.74 9.98 -11.14
N CYS A 120 -0.83 10.42 -9.89
CA CYS A 120 -0.80 11.82 -9.54
C CYS A 120 0.52 12.47 -10.04
N ASP A 121 0.42 13.47 -10.92
CA ASP A 121 1.59 14.22 -11.38
C ASP A 121 2.01 15.25 -10.33
N ILE A 122 3.18 15.02 -9.72
CA ILE A 122 3.76 15.92 -8.72
C ILE A 122 4.16 17.30 -9.30
N HIS A 123 4.18 17.48 -10.61
CA HIS A 123 4.44 18.75 -11.27
C HIS A 123 3.15 19.48 -11.66
N ALA A 124 2.00 18.81 -11.58
CA ALA A 124 0.70 19.39 -11.86
C ALA A 124 0.03 19.90 -10.58
N LEU A 125 -0.07 21.21 -10.41
CA LEU A 125 -0.70 21.82 -9.22
C LEU A 125 -2.13 21.34 -8.98
N LYS A 126 -2.88 21.06 -10.05
CA LYS A 126 -4.24 20.52 -9.99
C LYS A 126 -4.26 19.17 -9.29
N ASP A 127 -3.36 18.26 -9.67
CA ASP A 127 -3.28 16.91 -9.10
C ASP A 127 -2.86 16.94 -7.64
N ILE A 128 -1.85 17.76 -7.30
CA ILE A 128 -1.41 17.97 -5.92
C ILE A 128 -2.57 18.48 -5.06
N ARG A 129 -3.34 19.46 -5.55
CA ARG A 129 -4.50 20.00 -4.82
C ARG A 129 -5.56 18.93 -4.62
N SER A 130 -5.98 18.25 -5.71
CA SER A 130 -6.98 17.18 -5.62
C SER A 130 -6.56 16.05 -4.69
N SER A 131 -5.28 15.67 -4.71
CA SER A 131 -4.77 14.65 -3.79
C SER A 131 -4.83 15.10 -2.33
N ALA A 132 -4.49 16.36 -2.04
CA ALA A 132 -4.57 16.90 -0.68
C ALA A 132 -6.02 16.99 -0.18
N GLU A 133 -6.95 17.43 -1.04
CA GLU A 133 -8.39 17.46 -0.73
C GLU A 133 -8.93 16.05 -0.47
N ASN A 134 -8.53 15.07 -1.30
CA ASN A 134 -8.91 13.68 -1.10
C ASN A 134 -8.36 13.11 0.21
N LEU A 135 -7.10 13.42 0.57
CA LEU A 135 -6.52 13.00 1.85
C LEU A 135 -7.27 13.61 3.04
N ALA A 136 -7.65 14.88 2.96
CA ALA A 136 -8.44 15.54 4.00
C ALA A 136 -9.84 14.90 4.14
N SER A 137 -10.50 14.62 3.02
CA SER A 137 -11.77 13.89 2.99
C SER A 137 -11.63 12.48 3.60
N PHE A 138 -10.61 11.73 3.20
CA PHE A 138 -10.28 10.43 3.77
C PHE A 138 -10.13 10.48 5.30
N HIS A 139 -9.36 11.42 5.83
CA HIS A 139 -9.17 11.55 7.27
C HIS A 139 -10.47 11.91 8.00
N ASN A 140 -11.33 12.76 7.43
CA ASN A 140 -12.62 13.10 8.01
C ASN A 140 -13.53 11.87 8.11
N HIS A 141 -13.59 11.04 7.08
CA HIS A 141 -14.34 9.78 7.10
C HIS A 141 -13.75 8.78 8.10
N CYS A 142 -12.41 8.65 8.15
CA CYS A 142 -11.74 7.82 9.15
C CYS A 142 -12.06 8.21 10.60
N LEU A 143 -12.28 9.50 10.87
CA LEU A 143 -12.64 9.98 12.20
C LEU A 143 -14.13 9.75 12.53
N ALA A 144 -14.98 9.68 11.52
CA ALA A 144 -16.41 9.44 11.68
C ALA A 144 -16.75 7.97 11.91
N ILE A 145 -15.89 7.06 11.46
CA ILE A 145 -16.12 5.62 11.55
C ILE A 145 -15.60 5.08 12.88
N SER A 146 -16.49 4.56 13.70
CA SER A 146 -16.15 3.77 14.88
C SER A 146 -15.88 2.33 14.47
N PHE A 147 -14.70 2.07 13.91
CA PHE A 147 -14.28 0.75 13.49
C PHE A 147 -13.29 0.14 14.49
N SER A 148 -13.59 -1.04 14.96
CA SER A 148 -12.80 -1.76 15.95
C SER A 148 -12.59 -3.19 15.48
N SER A 149 -11.52 -3.45 14.73
CA SER A 149 -11.06 -4.81 14.48
C SER A 149 -9.88 -5.14 15.40
N GLU A 150 -9.96 -6.24 16.14
CA GLU A 150 -8.84 -6.73 16.96
C GLU A 150 -7.64 -7.09 16.09
N ASN A 151 -7.88 -7.57 14.88
CA ASN A 151 -6.84 -7.90 13.91
C ASN A 151 -6.06 -6.67 13.43
N LEU A 152 -6.66 -5.48 13.47
CA LEU A 152 -5.98 -4.22 13.16
C LEU A 152 -5.30 -3.60 14.39
N ARG A 153 -5.73 -3.92 15.61
CA ARG A 153 -5.12 -3.41 16.85
C ARG A 153 -3.72 -3.98 17.15
N LYS A 154 -3.38 -5.13 16.58
CA LYS A 154 -2.05 -5.77 16.73
C LYS A 154 -0.91 -5.01 16.06
N TYR A 155 -1.20 -3.85 15.46
CA TYR A 155 -0.17 -3.10 14.75
C TYR A 155 0.63 -2.21 15.69
N THR A 156 1.89 -2.29 15.45
CA THR A 156 2.99 -1.58 16.08
C THR A 156 2.71 -0.08 16.13
N SER A 157 2.89 0.55 17.27
CA SER A 157 2.85 2.00 17.35
C SER A 157 3.89 2.60 16.41
N ILE A 158 3.68 3.82 15.96
CA ILE A 158 4.65 4.49 15.08
C ILE A 158 6.03 4.61 15.74
N SER A 159 6.09 4.78 17.06
CA SER A 159 7.36 4.78 17.81
C SER A 159 8.06 3.44 17.71
N THR A 160 7.36 2.33 17.94
CA THR A 160 7.93 0.97 17.81
C THR A 160 8.38 0.69 16.38
N TYR A 161 7.65 1.16 15.36
CA TYR A 161 8.09 1.06 13.97
C TYR A 161 9.41 1.79 13.74
N TYR A 162 9.55 3.03 14.23
CA TYR A 162 10.79 3.80 14.14
C TYR A 162 11.93 3.14 14.90
N GLU A 163 11.68 2.59 16.09
CA GLU A 163 12.67 1.82 16.86
C GLU A 163 13.19 0.61 16.08
N GLN A 164 12.29 -0.16 15.47
CA GLN A 164 12.68 -1.28 14.61
C GLN A 164 13.54 -0.84 13.43
N LYS A 165 13.14 0.22 12.72
CA LYS A 165 13.91 0.76 11.58
C LYS A 165 15.27 1.31 12.01
N TYR A 166 15.34 1.91 13.16
CA TYR A 166 16.61 2.35 13.75
C TYR A 166 17.56 1.18 14.02
N LEU A 167 17.07 0.08 14.59
CA LEU A 167 17.86 -1.12 14.83
C LEU A 167 18.29 -1.80 13.52
N GLU A 168 17.41 -1.85 12.52
CA GLU A 168 17.75 -2.34 11.17
C GLU A 168 18.90 -1.54 10.55
N LEU A 169 18.80 -0.22 10.56
CA LEU A 169 19.87 0.66 10.03
C LEU A 169 21.18 0.49 10.78
N LYS A 170 21.16 0.35 12.11
CA LYS A 170 22.37 0.04 12.91
C LYS A 170 22.96 -1.32 12.51
N SER A 171 22.13 -2.30 12.24
CA SER A 171 22.59 -3.62 11.80
C SER A 171 23.25 -3.56 10.42
N ILE A 172 22.63 -2.86 9.46
CA ILE A 172 23.19 -2.63 8.12
C ILE A 172 24.55 -1.90 8.22
N ALA A 173 24.62 -0.82 8.98
CA ALA A 173 25.86 -0.09 9.16
C ALA A 173 26.97 -0.95 9.78
N ARG A 174 26.63 -1.80 10.75
CA ARG A 174 27.56 -2.76 11.35
C ARG A 174 28.06 -3.77 10.32
N TYR A 175 27.18 -4.29 9.49
CA TYR A 175 27.52 -5.21 8.40
C TYR A 175 28.48 -4.54 7.40
N ILE A 176 28.16 -3.32 6.94
CA ILE A 176 29.00 -2.56 6.00
C ILE A 176 30.39 -2.26 6.59
N ARG A 177 30.47 -1.88 7.87
CA ARG A 177 31.78 -1.62 8.53
C ARG A 177 32.69 -2.85 8.50
N LYS A 178 32.13 -4.05 8.63
CA LYS A 178 32.89 -5.31 8.63
C LYS A 178 33.36 -5.76 7.25
N ARG A 179 32.79 -5.21 6.16
CA ARG A 179 33.23 -5.57 4.80
C ARG A 179 34.65 -5.10 4.53
N LYS A 180 35.49 -6.02 3.99
CA LYS A 180 36.87 -5.69 3.62
C LYS A 180 36.96 -4.73 2.44
N LYS A 181 36.06 -4.88 1.45
CA LYS A 181 35.95 -3.97 0.30
C LYS A 181 34.64 -3.22 0.37
N LYS A 182 34.70 -1.90 0.20
CA LYS A 182 33.55 -1.01 0.20
C LYS A 182 33.53 -0.22 -1.10
N GLY A 183 32.36 -0.05 -1.70
CA GLY A 183 32.13 0.84 -2.82
C GLY A 183 31.77 2.27 -2.35
N ILE A 184 31.57 3.15 -3.31
CA ILE A 184 31.21 4.56 -3.06
C ILE A 184 29.91 4.65 -2.25
N PHE A 185 28.93 3.81 -2.58
CA PHE A 185 27.65 3.78 -1.86
C PHE A 185 27.84 3.48 -0.36
N GLU A 186 28.64 2.46 -0.03
CA GLU A 186 28.86 2.07 1.37
C GLU A 186 29.59 3.16 2.17
N TYR A 187 30.52 3.89 1.54
CA TYR A 187 31.19 5.02 2.20
C TYR A 187 30.20 6.16 2.45
N LEU A 188 29.43 6.58 1.45
CA LEU A 188 28.42 7.63 1.59
C LEU A 188 27.35 7.25 2.62
N PHE A 189 26.90 5.99 2.60
CA PHE A 189 25.95 5.49 3.59
C PHE A 189 26.49 5.63 5.01
N LEU A 190 27.73 5.21 5.26
CA LEU A 190 28.34 5.30 6.60
C LEU A 190 28.58 6.75 7.04
N GLU A 191 28.91 7.64 6.12
CA GLU A 191 29.08 9.06 6.38
C GLU A 191 27.78 9.70 6.85
N GLN A 192 26.69 9.46 6.13
CA GLN A 192 25.37 10.05 6.42
C GLN A 192 24.67 9.41 7.61
N THR A 193 25.03 8.17 7.95
CA THR A 193 24.31 7.37 8.97
C THR A 193 24.26 8.07 10.33
N LYS A 194 25.29 8.83 10.72
CA LYS A 194 25.31 9.51 12.03
C LYS A 194 24.19 10.55 12.15
N ALA A 195 24.04 11.40 11.15
CA ALA A 195 22.99 12.43 11.13
C ALA A 195 21.58 11.80 11.15
N PHE A 196 21.38 10.71 10.40
CA PHE A 196 20.11 9.96 10.43
C PHE A 196 19.82 9.35 11.80
N TRP A 197 20.80 8.81 12.49
CA TRP A 197 20.60 8.25 13.82
C TRP A 197 20.16 9.32 14.81
N GLU A 198 20.83 10.45 14.84
CA GLU A 198 20.48 11.58 15.72
C GLU A 198 19.04 12.05 15.48
N GLN A 199 18.63 12.15 14.20
CA GLN A 199 17.26 12.49 13.84
C GLN A 199 16.24 11.42 14.25
N MET A 200 16.55 10.14 14.04
CA MET A 200 15.68 9.03 14.44
C MET A 200 15.53 8.93 15.96
N GLU A 201 16.61 9.04 16.71
CA GLU A 201 16.59 9.06 18.19
C GLU A 201 15.71 10.19 18.71
N ARG A 202 15.89 11.40 18.15
CA ARG A 202 15.05 12.55 18.50
C ARG A 202 13.58 12.32 18.14
N SER A 203 13.31 11.75 16.98
CA SER A 203 11.93 11.44 16.55
C SER A 203 11.27 10.42 17.46
N ILE A 204 11.97 9.36 17.85
CA ILE A 204 11.49 8.34 18.78
C ILE A 204 11.20 8.96 20.15
N GLN A 205 12.10 9.80 20.64
CA GLN A 205 11.90 10.51 21.91
C GLN A 205 10.63 11.36 21.87
N ILE A 206 10.46 12.21 20.86
CA ILE A 206 9.27 13.04 20.69
C ILE A 206 7.99 12.19 20.63
N LEU A 207 8.01 11.08 19.88
CA LEU A 207 6.87 10.19 19.76
C LEU A 207 6.50 9.53 21.11
N ASN A 208 7.48 9.19 21.92
CA ASN A 208 7.26 8.57 23.24
C ASN A 208 6.79 9.58 24.30
N GLU A 209 7.22 10.84 24.19
CA GLU A 209 6.83 11.92 25.10
C GLU A 209 5.48 12.55 24.71
N THR A 210 5.03 12.37 23.46
CA THR A 210 3.80 12.99 22.95
C THR A 210 2.59 12.11 23.21
N THR A 211 1.64 12.62 24.01
CA THR A 211 0.32 12.00 24.13
C THR A 211 -0.53 12.38 22.92
N PRO A 212 -1.00 11.43 22.12
CA PRO A 212 -1.81 11.75 20.95
C PRO A 212 -3.17 12.32 21.37
N SER A 213 -3.52 13.49 20.84
CA SER A 213 -4.81 14.13 21.07
C SER A 213 -5.96 13.41 20.38
N ARG A 214 -5.66 12.72 19.27
CA ARG A 214 -6.62 11.92 18.49
C ARG A 214 -5.95 10.66 17.98
N ARG A 215 -6.74 9.59 17.90
CA ARG A 215 -6.35 8.33 17.26
C ARG A 215 -7.29 8.09 16.08
N GLY A 216 -6.74 7.60 14.99
CA GLY A 216 -7.53 7.32 13.79
C GLY A 216 -6.76 6.46 12.80
N TRP A 217 -7.43 6.06 11.77
CA TRP A 217 -6.85 5.33 10.66
C TRP A 217 -6.05 6.28 9.76
N CYS A 218 -4.98 5.80 9.19
CA CYS A 218 -4.23 6.54 8.18
C CYS A 218 -3.90 5.63 7.00
N HIS A 219 -3.73 6.24 5.84
CA HIS A 219 -3.38 5.53 4.61
C HIS A 219 -2.01 4.82 4.70
N GLY A 220 -1.07 5.38 5.46
CA GLY A 220 0.25 4.81 5.72
C GLY A 220 1.26 4.94 4.57
N ALA A 221 0.82 5.05 3.32
CA ALA A 221 1.68 5.17 2.14
C ALA A 221 1.09 6.13 1.10
N TYR A 222 0.62 7.30 1.54
CA TYR A 222 0.04 8.31 0.66
C TYR A 222 1.13 9.05 -0.11
N ASN A 223 1.48 8.52 -1.27
CA ASN A 223 2.45 9.11 -2.19
C ASN A 223 1.87 9.10 -3.61
N HIS A 224 2.47 9.83 -4.53
CA HIS A 224 1.96 10.04 -5.88
C HIS A 224 1.74 8.74 -6.68
N HIS A 225 2.52 7.70 -6.42
CA HIS A 225 2.35 6.39 -7.06
C HIS A 225 1.14 5.62 -6.54
N ASN A 226 0.64 5.97 -5.37
CA ASN A 226 -0.49 5.33 -4.72
C ASN A 226 -1.77 6.18 -4.81
N ILE A 227 -1.79 7.14 -5.71
CA ILE A 227 -2.93 8.02 -5.97
C ILE A 227 -3.23 7.97 -7.46
N ILE A 228 -4.43 7.51 -7.79
CA ILE A 228 -4.90 7.42 -9.17
C ILE A 228 -5.83 8.60 -9.45
N MET A 229 -5.44 9.41 -10.42
CA MET A 229 -6.25 10.49 -10.95
C MET A 229 -7.17 9.92 -12.02
N THR A 230 -8.49 9.91 -11.76
CA THR A 230 -9.51 9.41 -12.69
C THR A 230 -10.11 10.57 -13.49
N SER A 231 -10.53 10.30 -14.72
CA SER A 231 -11.19 11.31 -15.58
C SER A 231 -12.62 11.62 -15.18
N SER A 232 -13.26 10.72 -14.44
CA SER A 232 -14.57 10.92 -13.83
C SER A 232 -14.37 11.12 -12.33
N ALA A 233 -14.76 12.28 -11.83
CA ALA A 233 -15.02 12.40 -10.41
C ALA A 233 -16.12 11.39 -10.05
N PRO A 234 -15.95 10.60 -9.01
CA PRO A 234 -17.05 9.80 -8.50
C PRO A 234 -18.15 10.71 -7.99
#